data_1f7c14444cc437326d3f6c5db16166a2
#
_entry.id   1f7c14444cc437326d3f6c5db16166a2
#
_cell.length_a   1.000
_cell.length_b   1.000
_cell.length_c   1.000
_cell.angle_alpha   90.00
_cell.angle_beta   90.00
_cell.angle_gamma   90.00
#
_symmetry.space_group_name_H-M   'P 1'
#
loop_
_entity.id
_entity.type
_entity.pdbx_description
1 polymer ?
#
loop_
_entity_poly.entity_id
_entity_poly.type
_entity_poly.pdbx_seq_one_letter_code
_entity_poly.pdbx_strand_id
1 'polypeptide(L)'
;MVLFLLGLVFLIVLLGNKLSVYVKENISFSIVLKDNQKEADIKKMQKTLDALPYIKSTEYISKEQAVKELEEELGENPETFLGFNPLQASIEVKLHSEYANADSLQLIEKKIKKYTSVSDLLYRKDMMQMVNDNVKRVSLILLTLAVMLMAISFVLISNTIRLLIYSKRFLIHTMKLVGATPGFIRRPFVRYNVVSGIFASIFAILMLTGALYYLQNELSGFVQLLDIKVLIIVYAGVLIMGILLSVTATVFAVNKYLRMGVDKLYYI
;
A
#
# COMPACT_ATOMS: atom_id res chain seq x y z
N MET A 1 -10.26 19.19 -4.72
CA MET A 1 -11.05 17.95 -4.63
C MET A 1 -10.33 16.75 -5.24
N VAL A 2 -10.01 16.73 -6.55
CA VAL A 2 -9.39 15.53 -7.17
C VAL A 2 -8.07 15.15 -6.53
N LEU A 3 -7.18 16.12 -6.20
CA LEU A 3 -5.91 15.83 -5.52
C LEU A 3 -6.10 15.25 -4.10
N PHE A 4 -7.15 15.66 -3.40
CA PHE A 4 -7.52 15.05 -2.12
C PHE A 4 -7.92 13.59 -2.29
N LEU A 5 -8.79 13.29 -3.27
CA LEU A 5 -9.19 11.91 -3.56
C LEU A 5 -8.02 11.04 -4.01
N LEU A 6 -7.13 11.57 -4.86
CA LEU A 6 -5.90 10.87 -5.26
C LEU A 6 -4.98 10.62 -4.06
N GLY A 7 -4.84 11.61 -3.16
CA GLY A 7 -4.07 11.45 -1.93
C GLY A 7 -4.68 10.41 -0.99
N LEU A 8 -6.01 10.35 -0.90
CA LEU A 8 -6.72 9.35 -0.11
C LEU A 8 -6.53 7.95 -0.70
N VAL A 9 -6.64 7.79 -2.03
CA VAL A 9 -6.36 6.52 -2.71
C VAL A 9 -4.92 6.08 -2.46
N PHE A 10 -3.96 7.00 -2.57
CA PHE A 10 -2.54 6.70 -2.33
C PHE A 10 -2.29 6.27 -0.88
N LEU A 11 -2.93 6.95 0.08
CA LEU A 11 -2.88 6.60 1.50
C LEU A 11 -3.43 5.18 1.73
N ILE A 12 -4.63 4.87 1.19
CA ILE A 12 -5.26 3.55 1.36
C ILE A 12 -4.38 2.44 0.79
N VAL A 13 -3.75 2.65 -0.38
CA VAL A 13 -2.84 1.66 -0.98
C VAL A 13 -1.62 1.41 -0.08
N LEU A 14 -1.01 2.47 0.46
CA LEU A 14 0.14 2.33 1.36
C LEU A 14 -0.24 1.66 2.68
N LEU A 15 -1.37 2.02 3.27
CA LEU A 15 -1.87 1.38 4.49
C LEU A 15 -2.25 -0.08 4.25
N GLY A 16 -2.89 -0.38 3.13
CA GLY A 16 -3.23 -1.75 2.73
C GLY A 16 -2.00 -2.63 2.57
N ASN A 17 -0.94 -2.10 1.93
CA ASN A 17 0.33 -2.82 1.83
C ASN A 17 0.98 -3.03 3.20
N LYS A 18 0.97 -2.02 4.08
CA LYS A 18 1.52 -2.12 5.43
C LYS A 18 0.74 -3.14 6.28
N LEU A 19 -0.59 -3.11 6.19
CA LEU A 19 -1.45 -4.09 6.85
C LEU A 19 -1.19 -5.50 6.32
N SER A 20 -1.02 -5.67 5.01
CA SER A 20 -0.66 -6.95 4.41
C SER A 20 0.66 -7.49 4.95
N VAL A 21 1.68 -6.65 5.04
CA VAL A 21 2.98 -7.02 5.63
C VAL A 21 2.79 -7.43 7.10
N TYR A 22 2.08 -6.62 7.88
CA TYR A 22 1.81 -6.91 9.29
C TYR A 22 1.08 -8.24 9.48
N VAL A 23 0.02 -8.49 8.72
CA VAL A 23 -0.75 -9.75 8.79
C VAL A 23 0.13 -10.94 8.40
N LYS A 24 0.88 -10.83 7.31
CA LYS A 24 1.79 -11.89 6.84
C LYS A 24 2.87 -12.24 7.85
N GLU A 25 3.43 -11.24 8.53
CA GLU A 25 4.47 -11.44 9.52
C GLU A 25 3.94 -11.97 10.88
N ASN A 26 2.63 -11.83 11.12
CA ASN A 26 1.96 -12.37 12.31
C ASN A 26 1.25 -13.71 12.06
N ILE A 27 1.10 -14.13 10.80
CA ILE A 27 0.66 -15.49 10.53
C ILE A 27 1.81 -16.43 10.81
N SER A 28 1.67 -17.24 11.85
CA SER A 28 2.60 -18.31 12.19
C SER A 28 2.25 -19.61 11.45
N PHE A 29 3.25 -20.44 11.24
CA PHE A 29 3.05 -21.84 10.94
C PHE A 29 3.66 -22.69 12.06
N SER A 30 3.00 -23.79 12.42
CA SER A 30 3.43 -24.65 13.52
C SER A 30 4.18 -25.86 12.98
N ILE A 31 5.40 -26.04 13.44
CA ILE A 31 6.17 -27.25 13.23
C ILE A 31 5.86 -28.20 14.36
N VAL A 32 5.08 -29.23 14.08
CA VAL A 32 4.73 -30.26 15.07
C VAL A 32 5.93 -31.17 15.27
N LEU A 33 6.35 -31.34 16.52
CA LEU A 33 7.49 -32.17 16.90
C LEU A 33 7.03 -33.59 17.20
N LYS A 34 7.90 -34.55 16.93
CA LYS A 34 7.68 -35.94 17.35
C LYS A 34 7.76 -36.08 18.87
N ASP A 35 7.00 -37.02 19.42
CA ASP A 35 7.04 -37.32 20.85
C ASP A 35 8.43 -37.74 21.31
N ASN A 36 8.73 -37.49 22.59
CA ASN A 36 9.99 -37.85 23.26
C ASN A 36 11.27 -37.14 22.76
N GLN A 37 11.16 -35.94 22.21
CA GLN A 37 12.34 -35.13 21.91
C GLN A 37 12.92 -34.52 23.21
N LYS A 38 14.26 -34.51 23.32
CA LYS A 38 14.95 -33.85 24.42
C LYS A 38 14.88 -32.33 24.25
N GLU A 39 14.65 -31.60 25.35
CA GLU A 39 14.65 -30.12 25.31
C GLU A 39 15.92 -29.53 24.65
N ALA A 40 17.07 -30.17 24.83
CA ALA A 40 18.31 -29.74 24.22
C ALA A 40 18.27 -29.79 22.68
N ASP A 41 17.62 -30.81 22.11
CA ASP A 41 17.48 -30.97 20.65
C ASP A 41 16.46 -29.97 20.09
N ILE A 42 15.40 -29.71 20.84
CA ILE A 42 14.39 -28.66 20.49
C ILE A 42 15.05 -27.28 20.47
N LYS A 43 15.80 -26.90 21.51
CA LYS A 43 16.53 -25.62 21.58
C LYS A 43 17.58 -25.48 20.48
N LYS A 44 18.27 -26.59 20.12
CA LYS A 44 19.23 -26.60 19.01
C LYS A 44 18.52 -26.39 17.67
N MET A 45 17.37 -27.05 17.47
CA MET A 45 16.55 -26.87 16.27
C MET A 45 16.04 -25.43 16.17
N GLN A 46 15.52 -24.84 17.27
CA GLN A 46 15.04 -23.47 17.32
C GLN A 46 16.16 -22.49 16.91
N LYS A 47 17.37 -22.63 17.48
CA LYS A 47 18.53 -21.81 17.08
C LYS A 47 18.91 -21.96 15.61
N THR A 48 18.78 -23.16 15.08
CA THR A 48 19.04 -23.41 13.66
C THR A 48 18.00 -22.77 12.76
N LEU A 49 16.74 -22.78 13.19
CA LEU A 49 15.64 -22.11 12.48
C LEU A 49 15.80 -20.58 12.53
N ASP A 50 16.09 -20.00 13.71
CA ASP A 50 16.30 -18.55 13.87
C ASP A 50 17.46 -18.00 13.03
N ALA A 51 18.44 -18.85 12.69
CA ALA A 51 19.55 -18.47 11.82
C ALA A 51 19.19 -18.41 10.32
N LEU A 52 17.98 -18.85 9.94
CA LEU A 52 17.55 -18.86 8.54
C LEU A 52 17.00 -17.49 8.11
N PRO A 53 17.39 -16.97 6.94
CA PRO A 53 17.09 -15.59 6.54
C PRO A 53 15.60 -15.33 6.27
N TYR A 54 14.78 -16.35 6.14
CA TYR A 54 13.35 -16.25 5.90
C TYR A 54 12.52 -16.34 7.18
N ILE A 55 13.13 -16.68 8.33
CA ILE A 55 12.47 -16.78 9.63
C ILE A 55 12.66 -15.47 10.39
N LYS A 56 11.57 -14.92 10.89
CA LYS A 56 11.55 -13.69 11.69
C LYS A 56 11.73 -13.99 13.17
N SER A 57 11.02 -15.01 13.67
CA SER A 57 11.10 -15.47 15.07
C SER A 57 10.53 -16.87 15.19
N THR A 58 10.99 -17.60 16.20
CA THR A 58 10.44 -18.89 16.57
C THR A 58 10.04 -18.88 18.04
N GLU A 59 8.96 -19.56 18.37
CA GLU A 59 8.45 -19.73 19.72
C GLU A 59 8.15 -21.21 19.97
N TYR A 60 8.69 -21.75 21.06
CA TYR A 60 8.41 -23.14 21.42
C TYR A 60 7.16 -23.19 22.31
N ILE A 61 6.18 -24.00 21.90
CA ILE A 61 4.95 -24.25 22.62
C ILE A 61 4.99 -25.69 23.14
N SER A 62 4.99 -25.86 24.45
CA SER A 62 4.93 -27.17 25.08
C SER A 62 3.52 -27.79 24.94
N LYS A 63 3.39 -29.11 25.19
CA LYS A 63 2.10 -29.77 25.16
C LYS A 63 1.09 -29.16 26.15
N GLU A 64 1.58 -28.77 27.32
CA GLU A 64 0.78 -28.15 28.40
C GLU A 64 0.33 -26.74 28.02
N GLN A 65 1.21 -25.98 27.37
CA GLN A 65 0.86 -24.66 26.85
C GLN A 65 -0.18 -24.74 25.72
N ALA A 66 0.02 -25.67 24.78
CA ALA A 66 -0.92 -25.87 23.67
C ALA A 66 -2.34 -26.23 24.13
N VAL A 67 -2.48 -27.03 25.21
CA VAL A 67 -3.79 -27.31 25.81
C VAL A 67 -4.40 -26.06 26.43
N LYS A 68 -3.63 -25.25 27.16
CA LYS A 68 -4.14 -24.01 27.76
C LYS A 68 -4.62 -23.01 26.72
N GLU A 69 -3.84 -22.83 25.64
CA GLU A 69 -4.22 -21.95 24.55
C GLU A 69 -5.53 -22.44 23.86
N LEU A 70 -5.65 -23.77 23.65
CA LEU A 70 -6.85 -24.35 23.07
C LEU A 70 -8.05 -24.27 24.03
N GLU A 71 -7.84 -24.41 25.34
CA GLU A 71 -8.87 -24.23 26.37
C GLU A 71 -9.37 -22.78 26.40
N GLU A 72 -8.46 -21.80 26.27
CA GLU A 72 -8.82 -20.37 26.19
C GLU A 72 -9.62 -20.05 24.91
N GLU A 73 -9.28 -20.69 23.78
CA GLU A 73 -9.99 -20.48 22.51
C GLU A 73 -11.36 -21.17 22.45
N LEU A 74 -11.48 -22.39 22.97
CA LEU A 74 -12.71 -23.19 22.91
C LEU A 74 -13.65 -22.98 24.11
N GLY A 75 -13.11 -22.45 25.22
CA GLY A 75 -13.83 -22.31 26.48
C GLY A 75 -13.99 -23.63 27.27
N GLU A 76 -13.47 -24.74 26.75
CA GLU A 76 -13.56 -26.07 27.35
C GLU A 76 -12.22 -26.80 27.22
N ASN A 77 -11.85 -27.59 28.24
CA ASN A 77 -10.60 -28.35 28.23
C ASN A 77 -10.76 -29.66 27.46
N PRO A 78 -10.00 -29.87 26.37
CA PRO A 78 -10.06 -31.08 25.53
C PRO A 78 -9.74 -32.38 26.31
N GLU A 79 -8.87 -32.29 27.31
CA GLU A 79 -8.48 -33.45 28.12
C GLU A 79 -9.67 -34.03 28.94
N THR A 80 -10.64 -33.19 29.32
CA THR A 80 -11.84 -33.64 30.05
C THR A 80 -12.73 -34.58 29.23
N PHE A 81 -12.74 -34.41 27.90
CA PHE A 81 -13.56 -35.25 26.99
C PHE A 81 -12.80 -36.47 26.47
N LEU A 82 -11.49 -36.30 26.21
CA LEU A 82 -10.68 -37.34 25.56
C LEU A 82 -9.96 -38.25 26.55
N GLY A 83 -9.78 -37.81 27.80
CA GLY A 83 -9.04 -38.55 28.84
C GLY A 83 -7.51 -38.50 28.68
N PHE A 84 -7.02 -37.85 27.66
CA PHE A 84 -5.57 -37.62 27.39
C PHE A 84 -5.35 -36.34 26.60
N ASN A 85 -4.14 -35.81 26.66
CA ASN A 85 -3.74 -34.64 25.85
C ASN A 85 -3.51 -35.08 24.40
N PRO A 86 -4.34 -34.63 23.42
CA PRO A 86 -4.18 -34.96 22.02
C PRO A 86 -3.13 -34.12 21.30
N LEU A 87 -2.66 -33.02 21.94
CA LEU A 87 -1.77 -32.07 21.32
C LEU A 87 -0.30 -32.47 21.48
N GLN A 88 0.47 -32.20 20.46
CA GLN A 88 1.92 -32.40 20.45
C GLN A 88 2.64 -31.06 20.67
N ALA A 89 3.86 -31.11 21.18
CA ALA A 89 4.71 -29.94 21.27
C ALA A 89 5.01 -29.41 19.87
N SER A 90 5.04 -28.10 19.72
CA SER A 90 5.27 -27.46 18.43
C SER A 90 6.25 -26.28 18.56
N ILE A 91 6.86 -25.91 17.44
CA ILE A 91 7.60 -24.67 17.30
C ILE A 91 6.77 -23.80 16.36
N GLU A 92 6.23 -22.71 16.89
CA GLU A 92 5.61 -21.68 16.08
C GLU A 92 6.68 -20.83 15.41
N VAL A 93 6.53 -20.66 14.09
CA VAL A 93 7.48 -19.95 13.26
C VAL A 93 6.78 -18.82 12.55
N LYS A 94 7.27 -17.60 12.73
CA LYS A 94 6.85 -16.41 11.99
C LYS A 94 7.86 -16.14 10.87
N LEU A 95 7.35 -15.85 9.68
CA LEU A 95 8.18 -15.56 8.50
C LEU A 95 8.30 -14.06 8.28
N HIS A 96 9.36 -13.65 7.60
CA HIS A 96 9.39 -12.33 6.97
C HIS A 96 8.35 -12.27 5.85
N SER A 97 7.67 -11.13 5.70
CA SER A 97 6.56 -10.93 4.75
C SER A 97 6.88 -11.31 3.30
N GLU A 98 8.14 -11.16 2.88
CA GLU A 98 8.62 -11.51 1.54
C GLU A 98 8.50 -13.01 1.25
N TYR A 99 8.66 -13.86 2.28
CA TYR A 99 8.58 -15.31 2.19
C TYR A 99 7.23 -15.90 2.60
N ALA A 100 6.31 -15.05 3.12
CA ALA A 100 4.97 -15.45 3.51
C ALA A 100 4.03 -15.51 2.29
N ASN A 101 4.34 -16.41 1.35
CA ASN A 101 3.53 -16.70 0.17
C ASN A 101 3.53 -18.22 -0.10
N ALA A 102 2.54 -18.69 -0.87
CA ALA A 102 2.30 -20.11 -1.10
C ALA A 102 3.51 -20.84 -1.72
N ASP A 103 4.22 -20.20 -2.65
CA ASP A 103 5.35 -20.80 -3.36
C ASP A 103 6.56 -20.93 -2.43
N SER A 104 6.89 -19.88 -1.69
CA SER A 104 7.99 -19.92 -0.71
C SER A 104 7.72 -20.91 0.41
N LEU A 105 6.47 -20.98 0.90
CA LEU A 105 6.08 -21.94 1.92
C LEU A 105 6.26 -23.39 1.49
N GLN A 106 5.92 -23.75 0.23
CA GLN A 106 6.16 -25.10 -0.28
C GLN A 106 7.65 -25.46 -0.31
N LEU A 107 8.51 -24.49 -0.62
CA LEU A 107 9.96 -24.69 -0.61
C LEU A 107 10.50 -24.82 0.82
N ILE A 108 9.98 -24.01 1.75
CA ILE A 108 10.33 -24.05 3.17
C ILE A 108 9.86 -25.38 3.79
N GLU A 109 8.63 -25.80 3.51
CA GLU A 109 8.06 -27.07 3.95
C GLU A 109 8.95 -28.26 3.55
N LYS A 110 9.36 -28.33 2.26
CA LYS A 110 10.28 -29.37 1.77
C LYS A 110 11.62 -29.39 2.48
N LYS A 111 12.12 -28.23 2.92
CA LYS A 111 13.37 -28.12 3.68
C LYS A 111 13.18 -28.55 5.13
N ILE A 112 12.09 -28.10 5.77
CA ILE A 112 11.82 -28.38 7.19
C ILE A 112 11.44 -29.85 7.39
N LYS A 113 10.69 -30.46 6.49
CA LYS A 113 10.34 -31.91 6.57
C LYS A 113 11.56 -32.85 6.47
N LYS A 114 12.73 -32.34 6.10
CA LYS A 114 14.00 -33.14 6.13
C LYS A 114 14.56 -33.32 7.54
N TYR A 115 14.14 -32.52 8.51
CA TYR A 115 14.58 -32.67 9.89
C TYR A 115 13.87 -33.86 10.53
N THR A 116 14.65 -34.78 11.10
CA THR A 116 14.18 -36.06 11.68
C THR A 116 13.22 -35.85 12.86
N SER A 117 13.33 -34.70 13.53
CA SER A 117 12.53 -34.32 14.71
C SER A 117 11.14 -33.78 14.35
N VAL A 118 10.87 -33.49 13.09
CA VAL A 118 9.59 -32.93 12.63
C VAL A 118 8.62 -34.06 12.35
N SER A 119 7.40 -33.95 12.87
CA SER A 119 6.28 -34.83 12.58
C SER A 119 5.48 -34.32 11.39
N ASP A 120 4.99 -33.08 11.49
CA ASP A 120 4.23 -32.44 10.41
C ASP A 120 4.36 -30.91 10.49
N LEU A 121 3.89 -30.25 9.44
CA LEU A 121 3.80 -28.79 9.34
C LEU A 121 2.33 -28.39 9.20
N LEU A 122 1.85 -27.61 10.15
CA LEU A 122 0.50 -27.07 10.13
C LEU A 122 0.55 -25.59 9.78
N TYR A 123 -0.07 -25.20 8.68
CA TYR A 123 -0.22 -23.78 8.30
C TYR A 123 -1.53 -23.54 7.56
N ARG A 124 -2.09 -22.34 7.77
CA ARG A 124 -3.33 -21.93 7.12
C ARG A 124 -3.02 -21.35 5.73
N LYS A 125 -2.79 -22.25 4.76
CA LYS A 125 -2.47 -21.88 3.38
C LYS A 125 -3.51 -20.94 2.77
N ASP A 126 -4.77 -21.19 3.05
CA ASP A 126 -5.90 -20.43 2.50
C ASP A 126 -5.89 -18.98 2.99
N MET A 127 -5.57 -18.74 4.26
CA MET A 127 -5.50 -17.37 4.80
C MET A 127 -4.40 -16.54 4.14
N MET A 128 -3.23 -17.11 3.92
CA MET A 128 -2.12 -16.40 3.28
C MET A 128 -2.44 -16.04 1.82
N GLN A 129 -3.08 -16.96 1.08
CA GLN A 129 -3.52 -16.69 -0.29
C GLN A 129 -4.61 -15.62 -0.31
N MET A 130 -5.63 -15.72 0.57
CA MET A 130 -6.71 -14.71 0.65
C MET A 130 -6.17 -13.31 0.93
N VAL A 131 -5.22 -13.14 1.83
CA VAL A 131 -4.62 -11.83 2.13
C VAL A 131 -3.92 -11.26 0.90
N ASN A 132 -3.10 -12.08 0.19
CA ASN A 132 -2.40 -11.65 -1.01
C ASN A 132 -3.37 -11.24 -2.12
N ASP A 133 -4.36 -12.07 -2.40
CA ASP A 133 -5.32 -11.86 -3.49
C ASP A 133 -6.22 -10.66 -3.22
N ASN A 134 -6.70 -10.51 -1.99
CA ASN A 134 -7.55 -9.39 -1.61
C ASN A 134 -6.79 -8.06 -1.70
N VAL A 135 -5.57 -7.98 -1.18
CA VAL A 135 -4.75 -6.75 -1.28
C VAL A 135 -4.46 -6.41 -2.74
N LYS A 136 -4.12 -7.41 -3.56
CA LYS A 136 -3.87 -7.21 -4.99
C LYS A 136 -5.12 -6.72 -5.74
N ARG A 137 -6.29 -7.31 -5.47
CA ARG A 137 -7.57 -6.89 -6.08
C ARG A 137 -7.95 -5.48 -5.67
N VAL A 138 -7.89 -5.16 -4.37
CA VAL A 138 -8.20 -3.82 -3.86
C VAL A 138 -7.23 -2.80 -4.44
N SER A 139 -5.93 -3.09 -4.48
CA SER A 139 -4.93 -2.20 -5.09
C SER A 139 -5.20 -1.96 -6.58
N LEU A 140 -5.63 -2.98 -7.33
CA LEU A 140 -5.96 -2.83 -8.75
C LEU A 140 -7.18 -1.92 -8.95
N ILE A 141 -8.23 -2.11 -8.14
CA ILE A 141 -9.45 -1.27 -8.19
C ILE A 141 -9.09 0.18 -7.87
N LEU A 142 -8.31 0.41 -6.80
CA LEU A 142 -7.87 1.74 -6.40
C LEU A 142 -6.97 2.40 -7.45
N LEU A 143 -6.08 1.62 -8.08
CA LEU A 143 -5.24 2.13 -9.18
C LEU A 143 -6.10 2.56 -10.38
N THR A 144 -7.10 1.76 -10.75
CA THR A 144 -8.03 2.10 -11.83
C THR A 144 -8.79 3.39 -11.51
N LEU A 145 -9.27 3.52 -10.28
CA LEU A 145 -9.93 4.74 -9.79
C LEU A 145 -9.00 5.95 -9.87
N ALA A 146 -7.73 5.78 -9.44
CA ALA A 146 -6.73 6.86 -9.51
C ALA A 146 -6.49 7.33 -10.95
N VAL A 147 -6.38 6.39 -11.91
CA VAL A 147 -6.22 6.72 -13.34
C VAL A 147 -7.44 7.47 -13.87
N MET A 148 -8.65 7.07 -13.51
CA MET A 148 -9.88 7.80 -13.89
C MET A 148 -9.90 9.22 -13.31
N LEU A 149 -9.57 9.37 -12.03
CA LEU A 149 -9.49 10.69 -11.38
C LEU A 149 -8.43 11.59 -12.03
N MET A 150 -7.27 11.03 -12.40
CA MET A 150 -6.24 11.77 -13.14
C MET A 150 -6.73 12.22 -14.51
N ALA A 151 -7.44 11.38 -15.24
CA ALA A 151 -8.00 11.72 -16.55
C ALA A 151 -9.04 12.86 -16.42
N ILE A 152 -9.94 12.78 -15.45
CA ILE A 152 -10.92 13.84 -15.16
C ILE A 152 -10.20 15.15 -14.82
N SER A 153 -9.20 15.11 -13.93
CA SER A 153 -8.40 16.29 -13.56
C SER A 153 -7.73 16.91 -14.78
N PHE A 154 -7.14 16.08 -15.66
CA PHE A 154 -6.50 16.52 -16.87
C PHE A 154 -7.46 17.24 -17.82
N VAL A 155 -8.67 16.73 -17.99
CA VAL A 155 -9.73 17.35 -18.81
C VAL A 155 -10.16 18.69 -18.21
N LEU A 156 -10.41 18.76 -16.90
CA LEU A 156 -10.82 19.98 -16.20
C LEU A 156 -9.75 21.08 -16.32
N ILE A 157 -8.48 20.75 -16.07
CA ILE A 157 -7.37 21.70 -16.22
C ILE A 157 -7.27 22.16 -17.67
N SER A 158 -7.39 21.25 -18.64
CA SER A 158 -7.31 21.58 -20.07
C SER A 158 -8.44 22.54 -20.47
N ASN A 159 -9.66 22.36 -19.97
CA ASN A 159 -10.77 23.25 -20.23
C ASN A 159 -10.56 24.66 -19.60
N THR A 160 -10.03 24.69 -18.38
CA THR A 160 -9.69 25.97 -17.70
C THR A 160 -8.62 26.73 -18.48
N ILE A 161 -7.60 26.03 -18.97
CA ILE A 161 -6.53 26.64 -19.78
C ILE A 161 -7.06 27.13 -21.13
N ARG A 162 -8.00 26.39 -21.73
CA ARG A 162 -8.67 26.83 -22.95
C ARG A 162 -9.33 28.20 -22.75
N LEU A 163 -10.11 28.36 -21.68
CA LEU A 163 -10.77 29.64 -21.34
C LEU A 163 -9.74 30.76 -21.10
N LEU A 164 -8.64 30.44 -20.39
CA LEU A 164 -7.57 31.40 -20.13
C LEU A 164 -6.87 31.86 -21.41
N ILE A 165 -6.61 30.96 -22.35
CA ILE A 165 -6.03 31.28 -23.66
C ILE A 165 -6.99 32.14 -24.46
N TYR A 166 -8.28 31.81 -24.46
CA TYR A 166 -9.30 32.59 -25.14
C TYR A 166 -9.37 34.04 -24.60
N SER A 167 -9.34 34.20 -23.29
CA SER A 167 -9.29 35.51 -22.63
C SER A 167 -8.06 36.34 -23.01
N LYS A 168 -6.91 35.68 -23.24
CA LYS A 168 -5.64 36.34 -23.59
C LYS A 168 -5.29 36.25 -25.07
N ARG A 169 -6.25 35.95 -25.95
CA ARG A 169 -6.01 35.67 -27.38
C ARG A 169 -5.33 36.81 -28.12
N PHE A 170 -5.69 38.09 -27.85
CA PHE A 170 -5.05 39.25 -28.47
C PHE A 170 -3.60 39.36 -28.09
N LEU A 171 -3.26 39.20 -26.83
CA LEU A 171 -1.89 39.23 -26.33
C LEU A 171 -1.03 38.14 -27.00
N ILE A 172 -1.59 36.91 -27.09
CA ILE A 172 -0.91 35.78 -27.76
C ILE A 172 -0.69 36.07 -29.23
N HIS A 173 -1.67 36.69 -29.90
CA HIS A 173 -1.56 37.08 -31.29
C HIS A 173 -0.44 38.12 -31.51
N THR A 174 -0.40 39.19 -30.71
CA THR A 174 0.66 40.20 -30.73
C THR A 174 2.03 39.59 -30.49
N MET A 175 2.17 38.69 -29.52
CA MET A 175 3.43 37.98 -29.29
C MET A 175 3.87 37.13 -30.48
N LYS A 176 2.93 36.48 -31.18
CA LYS A 176 3.24 35.71 -32.41
C LYS A 176 3.69 36.63 -33.55
N LEU A 177 3.07 37.81 -33.74
CA LEU A 177 3.45 38.77 -34.76
C LEU A 177 4.88 39.33 -34.58
N VAL A 178 5.29 39.50 -33.32
CA VAL A 178 6.66 39.94 -32.97
C VAL A 178 7.69 38.79 -33.04
N GLY A 179 7.25 37.57 -33.40
CA GLY A 179 8.13 36.41 -33.55
C GLY A 179 8.44 35.65 -32.26
N ALA A 180 7.65 35.81 -31.22
CA ALA A 180 7.85 35.08 -29.97
C ALA A 180 7.75 33.56 -30.16
N THR A 181 8.68 32.81 -29.56
CA THR A 181 8.70 31.36 -29.65
C THR A 181 7.54 30.75 -28.85
N PRO A 182 7.00 29.57 -29.23
CA PRO A 182 5.94 28.88 -28.49
C PRO A 182 6.30 28.64 -27.02
N GLY A 183 7.58 28.41 -26.73
CA GLY A 183 8.09 28.25 -25.37
C GLY A 183 7.94 29.50 -24.52
N PHE A 184 8.22 30.67 -25.10
CA PHE A 184 8.06 31.97 -24.44
C PHE A 184 6.58 32.25 -24.12
N ILE A 185 5.69 32.03 -25.09
CA ILE A 185 4.25 32.22 -24.93
C ILE A 185 3.66 31.28 -23.86
N ARG A 186 4.15 30.03 -23.74
CA ARG A 186 3.71 29.04 -22.80
C ARG A 186 4.12 29.32 -21.35
N ARG A 187 5.29 29.89 -21.13
CA ARG A 187 5.93 30.08 -19.82
C ARG A 187 5.02 30.72 -18.75
N PRO A 188 4.31 31.83 -19.03
CA PRO A 188 3.41 32.43 -18.03
C PRO A 188 2.23 31.53 -17.65
N PHE A 189 1.69 30.76 -18.58
CA PHE A 189 0.61 29.81 -18.31
C PHE A 189 1.06 28.66 -17.39
N VAL A 190 2.24 28.10 -17.67
CA VAL A 190 2.83 27.05 -16.86
C VAL A 190 3.12 27.56 -15.43
N ARG A 191 3.71 28.76 -15.29
CA ARG A 191 3.98 29.35 -13.98
C ARG A 191 2.69 29.52 -13.16
N TYR A 192 1.65 30.11 -13.76
CA TYR A 192 0.37 30.30 -13.09
C TYR A 192 -0.24 28.98 -12.62
N ASN A 193 -0.25 27.96 -13.49
CA ASN A 193 -0.85 26.67 -13.14
C ASN A 193 0.00 25.86 -12.15
N VAL A 194 1.33 25.98 -12.16
CA VAL A 194 2.19 25.38 -11.14
C VAL A 194 1.88 25.97 -9.76
N VAL A 195 1.78 27.29 -9.66
CA VAL A 195 1.40 27.96 -8.41
C VAL A 195 0.02 27.48 -7.95
N SER A 196 -0.97 27.44 -8.85
CA SER A 196 -2.31 26.92 -8.54
C SER A 196 -2.26 25.43 -8.10
N GLY A 197 -1.40 24.62 -8.74
CA GLY A 197 -1.18 23.22 -8.36
C GLY A 197 -0.61 23.05 -6.96
N ILE A 198 0.35 23.91 -6.57
CA ILE A 198 0.94 23.94 -5.23
C ILE A 198 -0.15 24.30 -4.19
N PHE A 199 -0.92 25.34 -4.43
CA PHE A 199 -2.03 25.73 -3.52
C PHE A 199 -3.08 24.62 -3.39
N ALA A 200 -3.44 23.99 -4.52
CA ALA A 200 -4.38 22.87 -4.52
C ALA A 200 -3.82 21.66 -3.75
N SER A 201 -2.51 21.40 -3.82
CA SER A 201 -1.85 20.33 -3.06
C SER A 201 -1.82 20.63 -1.56
N ILE A 202 -1.52 21.87 -1.16
CA ILE A 202 -1.55 22.31 0.23
C ILE A 202 -2.97 22.13 0.81
N PHE A 203 -3.99 22.55 0.07
CA PHE A 203 -5.38 22.38 0.48
C PHE A 203 -5.77 20.91 0.59
N ALA A 204 -5.33 20.07 -0.36
CA ALA A 204 -5.56 18.63 -0.30
C ALA A 204 -4.88 17.98 0.92
N ILE A 205 -3.67 18.40 1.26
CA ILE A 205 -2.93 17.94 2.45
C ILE A 205 -3.68 18.33 3.72
N LEU A 206 -4.17 19.57 3.81
CA LEU A 206 -4.96 20.02 4.96
C LEU A 206 -6.24 19.20 5.12
N MET A 207 -6.96 18.93 4.04
CA MET A 207 -8.14 18.06 4.06
C MET A 207 -7.80 16.62 4.48
N LEU A 208 -6.70 16.06 3.97
CA LEU A 208 -6.23 14.73 4.37
C LEU A 208 -5.88 14.68 5.85
N THR A 209 -5.17 15.68 6.36
CA THR A 209 -4.81 15.77 7.78
C THR A 209 -6.05 15.87 8.65
N GLY A 210 -7.05 16.68 8.25
CA GLY A 210 -8.33 16.79 8.95
C GLY A 210 -9.11 15.47 8.96
N ALA A 211 -9.16 14.78 7.83
CA ALA A 211 -9.81 13.47 7.72
C ALA A 211 -9.11 12.42 8.60
N LEU A 212 -7.79 12.39 8.60
CA LEU A 212 -7.00 11.48 9.44
C LEU A 212 -7.19 11.76 10.92
N TYR A 213 -7.20 13.03 11.32
CA TYR A 213 -7.47 13.44 12.70
C TYR A 213 -8.85 12.98 13.18
N TYR A 214 -9.86 13.11 12.33
CA TYR A 214 -11.22 12.62 12.63
C TYR A 214 -11.27 11.09 12.77
N LEU A 215 -10.65 10.36 11.83
CA LEU A 215 -10.58 8.90 11.90
C LEU A 215 -9.80 8.39 13.13
N GLN A 216 -8.79 9.12 13.56
CA GLN A 216 -7.97 8.76 14.71
C GLN A 216 -8.78 8.74 16.01
N ASN A 217 -9.75 9.65 16.15
CA ASN A 217 -10.61 9.70 17.33
C ASN A 217 -11.64 8.56 17.37
N GLU A 218 -12.09 8.08 16.21
CA GLU A 218 -13.09 7.01 16.11
C GLU A 218 -12.47 5.59 16.13
N LEU A 219 -11.26 5.45 15.61
CA LEU A 219 -10.61 4.16 15.36
C LEU A 219 -9.22 4.09 16.04
N SER A 220 -9.21 3.90 17.36
CA SER A 220 -7.99 3.84 18.17
C SER A 220 -6.96 2.78 17.73
N GLY A 221 -7.38 1.70 17.08
CA GLY A 221 -6.49 0.66 16.53
C GLY A 221 -5.76 1.04 15.24
N PHE A 222 -6.28 2.01 14.48
CA PHE A 222 -5.67 2.43 13.20
C PHE A 222 -4.42 3.31 13.38
N VAL A 223 -4.28 3.93 14.56
CA VAL A 223 -3.18 4.87 14.88
C VAL A 223 -1.82 4.18 14.85
N GLN A 224 -1.73 2.92 15.27
CA GLN A 224 -0.48 2.17 15.29
C GLN A 224 0.08 1.88 13.89
N LEU A 225 -0.75 1.92 12.86
CA LEU A 225 -0.35 1.73 11.46
C LEU A 225 0.08 3.03 10.77
N LEU A 226 -0.30 4.18 11.32
CA LEU A 226 0.03 5.51 10.79
C LEU A 226 1.42 5.95 11.27
N ASP A 227 2.45 5.43 10.64
CA ASP A 227 3.82 5.89 10.83
C ASP A 227 4.01 7.28 10.22
N ILE A 228 4.75 8.15 10.89
CA ILE A 228 5.09 9.49 10.38
C ILE A 228 5.76 9.43 9.01
N LYS A 229 6.51 8.34 8.74
CA LYS A 229 7.13 8.08 7.44
C LYS A 229 6.10 7.92 6.32
N VAL A 230 4.98 7.22 6.57
CA VAL A 230 3.90 7.04 5.59
C VAL A 230 3.24 8.38 5.28
N LEU A 231 2.98 9.20 6.30
CA LEU A 231 2.40 10.54 6.11
C LEU A 231 3.29 11.44 5.27
N ILE A 232 4.60 11.47 5.53
CA ILE A 232 5.57 12.25 4.75
C ILE A 232 5.56 11.80 3.29
N ILE A 233 5.56 10.49 3.03
CA ILE A 233 5.53 9.94 1.66
C ILE A 233 4.23 10.33 0.95
N VAL A 234 3.08 10.25 1.64
CA VAL A 234 1.78 10.64 1.07
C VAL A 234 1.75 12.13 0.75
N TYR A 235 2.17 12.99 1.68
CA TYR A 235 2.15 14.44 1.48
C TYR A 235 3.11 14.89 0.36
N ALA A 236 4.32 14.33 0.33
CA ALA A 236 5.26 14.55 -0.76
C ALA A 236 4.69 14.04 -2.10
N GLY A 237 4.07 12.87 -2.11
CA GLY A 237 3.42 12.29 -3.29
C GLY A 237 2.29 13.18 -3.83
N VAL A 238 1.41 13.68 -2.97
CA VAL A 238 0.31 14.60 -3.35
C VAL A 238 0.87 15.90 -3.94
N LEU A 239 1.91 16.46 -3.34
CA LEU A 239 2.54 17.69 -3.83
C LEU A 239 3.19 17.47 -5.20
N ILE A 240 3.95 16.40 -5.37
CA ILE A 240 4.61 16.06 -6.65
C ILE A 240 3.54 15.78 -7.72
N MET A 241 2.49 15.00 -7.41
CA MET A 241 1.39 14.73 -8.34
C MET A 241 0.66 16.01 -8.76
N GLY A 242 0.39 16.92 -7.83
CA GLY A 242 -0.25 18.20 -8.13
C GLY A 242 0.55 19.05 -9.09
N ILE A 243 1.88 19.15 -8.89
CA ILE A 243 2.79 19.87 -9.80
C ILE A 243 2.85 19.18 -11.16
N LEU A 244 3.05 17.86 -11.20
CA LEU A 244 3.15 17.09 -12.43
C LEU A 244 1.87 17.19 -13.29
N LEU A 245 0.70 17.01 -12.66
CA LEU A 245 -0.59 17.16 -13.35
C LEU A 245 -0.76 18.58 -13.90
N SER A 246 -0.45 19.59 -13.11
CA SER A 246 -0.56 21.00 -13.55
C SER A 246 0.37 21.30 -14.71
N VAL A 247 1.61 20.86 -14.67
CA VAL A 247 2.60 21.07 -15.73
C VAL A 247 2.21 20.34 -17.00
N THR A 248 1.93 19.03 -16.90
CA THR A 248 1.64 18.18 -18.07
C THR A 248 0.35 18.62 -18.76
N ALA A 249 -0.73 18.85 -18.01
CA ALA A 249 -1.99 19.33 -18.58
C ALA A 249 -1.84 20.70 -19.23
N THR A 250 -1.09 21.63 -18.60
CA THR A 250 -0.86 22.98 -19.15
C THR A 250 -0.06 22.91 -20.43
N VAL A 251 1.06 22.18 -20.42
CA VAL A 251 1.93 22.05 -21.60
C VAL A 251 1.16 21.45 -22.77
N PHE A 252 0.39 20.39 -22.51
CA PHE A 252 -0.41 19.74 -23.54
C PHE A 252 -1.51 20.67 -24.08
N ALA A 253 -2.28 21.31 -23.21
CA ALA A 253 -3.36 22.20 -23.60
C ALA A 253 -2.83 23.41 -24.39
N VAL A 254 -1.82 24.12 -23.87
CA VAL A 254 -1.26 25.30 -24.57
C VAL A 254 -0.66 24.90 -25.91
N ASN A 255 0.10 23.80 -26.00
CA ASN A 255 0.66 23.35 -27.28
C ASN A 255 -0.42 23.01 -28.30
N LYS A 256 -1.51 22.34 -27.87
CA LYS A 256 -2.65 22.04 -28.72
C LYS A 256 -3.24 23.33 -29.33
N TYR A 257 -3.44 24.37 -28.51
CA TYR A 257 -4.03 25.63 -28.98
C TYR A 257 -3.05 26.49 -29.77
N LEU A 258 -1.76 26.50 -29.45
CA LEU A 258 -0.76 27.23 -30.23
C LEU A 258 -0.57 26.66 -31.65
N ARG A 259 -0.85 25.37 -31.85
CA ARG A 259 -0.81 24.71 -33.17
C ARG A 259 -2.07 24.94 -34.00
N MET A 260 -3.18 25.37 -33.39
CA MET A 260 -4.37 25.77 -34.13
C MET A 260 -4.14 27.11 -34.84
N GLY A 261 -4.52 27.23 -36.13
CA GLY A 261 -4.44 28.47 -36.89
C GLY A 261 -5.29 29.57 -36.25
N VAL A 262 -4.91 30.81 -36.49
CA VAL A 262 -5.55 31.99 -35.88
C VAL A 262 -7.05 32.04 -36.20
N ASP A 263 -7.46 31.63 -37.41
CA ASP A 263 -8.85 31.65 -37.86
C ASP A 263 -9.75 30.70 -37.06
N LYS A 264 -9.23 29.55 -36.59
CA LYS A 264 -9.99 28.61 -35.76
C LYS A 264 -10.16 29.08 -34.30
N LEU A 265 -9.37 30.05 -33.84
CA LEU A 265 -9.49 30.65 -32.52
C LEU A 265 -10.67 31.63 -32.38
N TYR A 266 -11.24 32.08 -33.50
CA TYR A 266 -12.40 32.98 -33.53
C TYR A 266 -13.74 32.25 -33.61
N TYR A 267 -13.76 30.96 -33.98
CA TYR A 267 -14.98 30.16 -34.16
C TYR A 267 -15.20 29.10 -33.07
N ILE A 268 -14.51 29.17 -31.96
CA ILE A 268 -14.71 28.34 -30.76
C ILE A 268 -15.27 29.26 -29.67
#